data_8ac7392028c71b83573a81addf2c71c1
#
_entry.id   8ac7392028c71b83573a81addf2c71c1
#
_cell.length_a   1.000
_cell.length_b   1.000
_cell.length_c   1.000
_cell.angle_alpha   90.00
_cell.angle_beta   90.00
_cell.angle_gamma   90.00
#
_symmetry.space_group_name_H-M   'P 1'
#
loop_
_entity.id
_entity.type
_entity.pdbx_description
1 polymer ?
#
loop_
_entity_poly.entity_id
_entity_poly.type
_entity_poly.pdbx_seq_one_letter_code
_entity_poly.pdbx_strand_id
1 'polypeptide(L)'
;VAGGCDGIRIPKTETAQDVKIVEQQILKAENEFGRPENSTLIMAAIESARGVVKALEICEASKRLFGIALSGGDYTKDLHTHITGTGIELMGARQQLVIAARAAGVQCFDTVYTDLENEEGFREDVNTIHLMGFDGKSIINPRQIRIVHEIFTPKEKEIIFAEKVVREIDSKKAQGIGVFTVDGKMIDIAFYDGAKRIIELAKASGVYEGEL
;
A
#
# COMPACT_ATOMS: atom_id res chain seq x y z
N VAL A 1 -13.88 18.13 -2.97
CA VAL A 1 -15.06 17.37 -3.45
C VAL A 1 -15.71 18.08 -4.62
N ALA A 2 -16.13 19.35 -4.49
CA ALA A 2 -16.75 20.12 -5.57
C ALA A 2 -15.95 20.12 -6.88
N GLY A 3 -14.62 20.23 -6.79
CA GLY A 3 -13.71 20.22 -7.94
C GLY A 3 -13.46 18.85 -8.58
N GLY A 4 -14.13 17.78 -8.12
CA GLY A 4 -14.04 16.44 -8.71
C GLY A 4 -12.79 15.65 -8.30
N CYS A 5 -12.23 15.86 -7.10
CA CYS A 5 -11.12 15.04 -6.62
C CYS A 5 -11.57 13.59 -6.35
N ASP A 6 -10.67 12.65 -6.61
CA ASP A 6 -10.90 11.21 -6.39
C ASP A 6 -10.69 10.82 -4.92
N GLY A 7 -9.91 11.58 -4.17
CA GLY A 7 -9.65 11.32 -2.76
C GLY A 7 -9.06 12.48 -2.01
N ILE A 8 -9.08 12.37 -0.68
CA ILE A 8 -8.54 13.34 0.27
C ILE A 8 -7.52 12.64 1.16
N ARG A 9 -6.33 13.24 1.29
CA ARG A 9 -5.32 12.82 2.26
C ARG A 9 -5.49 13.64 3.55
N ILE A 10 -5.79 12.94 4.66
CA ILE A 10 -5.92 13.54 5.99
C ILE A 10 -4.52 13.60 6.62
N PRO A 11 -3.99 14.79 6.93
CA PRO A 11 -2.72 14.88 7.66
C PRO A 11 -2.92 14.55 9.14
N LYS A 12 -1.84 14.18 9.82
CA LYS A 12 -1.78 14.02 11.29
C LYS A 12 -2.92 13.20 11.88
N THR A 13 -3.28 12.10 11.20
CA THR A 13 -4.34 11.21 11.67
C THR A 13 -3.82 10.39 12.86
N GLU A 14 -4.49 10.49 14.00
CA GLU A 14 -4.11 9.80 15.23
C GLU A 14 -5.18 8.85 15.77
N THR A 15 -6.43 9.00 15.32
CA THR A 15 -7.58 8.23 15.80
C THR A 15 -8.57 7.89 14.70
N ALA A 16 -9.39 6.87 14.93
CA ALA A 16 -10.54 6.56 14.08
C ALA A 16 -11.52 7.75 13.97
N GLN A 17 -11.61 8.58 15.03
CA GLN A 17 -12.50 9.74 15.03
C GLN A 17 -12.08 10.82 14.03
N ASP A 18 -10.78 11.00 13.79
CA ASP A 18 -10.28 11.95 12.80
C ASP A 18 -10.76 11.59 11.39
N VAL A 19 -10.73 10.30 11.06
CA VAL A 19 -11.25 9.78 9.80
C VAL A 19 -12.76 9.99 9.69
N LYS A 20 -13.53 9.67 10.75
CA LYS A 20 -14.99 9.79 10.76
C LYS A 20 -15.45 11.24 10.61
N ILE A 21 -14.73 12.20 11.21
CA ILE A 21 -15.05 13.63 11.07
C ILE A 21 -14.92 14.06 9.60
N VAL A 22 -13.82 13.67 8.93
CA VAL A 22 -13.59 14.01 7.53
C VAL A 22 -14.58 13.30 6.62
N GLU A 23 -14.90 12.02 6.88
CA GLU A 23 -15.92 11.27 6.15
C GLU A 23 -17.28 11.98 6.15
N GLN A 24 -17.71 12.49 7.30
CA GLN A 24 -18.94 13.26 7.41
C GLN A 24 -18.92 14.55 6.59
N GLN A 25 -17.78 15.24 6.52
CA GLN A 25 -17.64 16.44 5.68
C GLN A 25 -17.65 16.09 4.18
N ILE A 26 -17.02 14.98 3.81
CA ILE A 26 -17.05 14.48 2.42
C ILE A 26 -18.50 14.16 2.02
N LEU A 27 -19.24 13.42 2.85
CA LEU A 27 -20.63 13.05 2.58
C LEU A 27 -21.52 14.28 2.39
N LYS A 28 -21.38 15.31 3.25
CA LYS A 28 -22.10 16.57 3.10
C LYS A 28 -21.78 17.25 1.77
N ALA A 29 -20.49 17.31 1.42
CA ALA A 29 -20.05 17.94 0.18
C ALA A 29 -20.49 17.14 -1.07
N GLU A 30 -20.46 15.81 -1.05
CA GLU A 30 -20.99 14.98 -2.14
C GLU A 30 -22.48 15.28 -2.37
N ASN A 31 -23.28 15.35 -1.31
CA ASN A 31 -24.70 15.67 -1.40
C ASN A 31 -24.93 17.11 -1.91
N GLU A 32 -24.18 18.09 -1.39
CA GLU A 32 -24.30 19.50 -1.79
C GLU A 32 -23.97 19.73 -3.27
N PHE A 33 -22.94 19.04 -3.77
CA PHE A 33 -22.45 19.20 -5.15
C PHE A 33 -22.95 18.13 -6.13
N GLY A 34 -23.91 17.29 -5.74
CA GLY A 34 -24.50 16.26 -6.59
C GLY A 34 -23.51 15.18 -7.05
N ARG A 35 -22.49 14.89 -6.24
CA ARG A 35 -21.55 13.81 -6.49
C ARG A 35 -22.11 12.48 -6.01
N PRO A 36 -21.77 11.36 -6.68
CA PRO A 36 -22.18 10.05 -6.18
C PRO A 36 -21.64 9.81 -4.76
N GLU A 37 -22.45 9.23 -3.91
CA GLU A 37 -22.01 8.83 -2.57
C GLU A 37 -20.83 7.84 -2.67
N ASN A 38 -19.84 8.01 -1.79
CA ASN A 38 -18.59 7.23 -1.78
C ASN A 38 -17.68 7.42 -3.00
N SER A 39 -17.87 8.46 -3.81
CA SER A 39 -17.02 8.77 -4.95
C SER A 39 -15.68 9.41 -4.55
N THR A 40 -15.59 9.97 -3.34
CA THR A 40 -14.35 10.56 -2.81
C THR A 40 -13.74 9.66 -1.74
N LEU A 41 -12.55 9.13 -1.99
CA LEU A 41 -11.84 8.23 -1.09
C LEU A 41 -11.03 8.98 -0.02
N ILE A 42 -10.53 8.26 0.98
CA ILE A 42 -9.72 8.80 2.06
C ILE A 42 -8.38 8.04 2.13
N MET A 43 -7.28 8.78 2.26
CA MET A 43 -5.97 8.28 2.69
C MET A 43 -5.62 8.95 4.03
N ALA A 44 -5.22 8.19 5.04
CA ALA A 44 -4.76 8.75 6.31
C ALA A 44 -3.23 8.82 6.35
N ALA A 45 -2.69 10.02 6.64
CA ALA A 45 -1.27 10.19 6.89
C ALA A 45 -0.98 9.95 8.38
N ILE A 46 -0.13 8.97 8.67
CA ILE A 46 0.31 8.59 10.01
C ILE A 46 1.65 9.27 10.28
N GLU A 47 1.67 10.16 11.24
CA GLU A 47 2.76 11.13 11.45
C GLU A 47 3.25 11.18 12.91
N SER A 48 2.66 10.36 13.80
CA SER A 48 2.98 10.32 15.22
C SER A 48 3.02 8.91 15.79
N ALA A 49 3.66 8.73 16.94
CA ALA A 49 3.66 7.49 17.71
C ALA A 49 2.24 7.02 18.03
N ARG A 50 1.35 7.96 18.39
CA ARG A 50 -0.06 7.67 18.66
C ARG A 50 -0.76 7.10 17.44
N GLY A 51 -0.57 7.72 16.26
CA GLY A 51 -1.13 7.25 15.00
C GLY A 51 -0.63 5.85 14.62
N VAL A 52 0.66 5.57 14.83
CA VAL A 52 1.25 4.24 14.61
C VAL A 52 0.61 3.19 15.54
N VAL A 53 0.51 3.48 16.84
CA VAL A 53 -0.09 2.55 17.82
C VAL A 53 -1.57 2.28 17.51
N LYS A 54 -2.30 3.27 16.97
CA LYS A 54 -3.72 3.18 16.63
C LYS A 54 -4.01 2.86 15.17
N ALA A 55 -3.01 2.46 14.42
CA ALA A 55 -3.12 2.28 12.97
C ALA A 55 -4.26 1.35 12.54
N LEU A 56 -4.50 0.24 13.25
CA LEU A 56 -5.60 -0.67 12.93
C LEU A 56 -6.97 0.00 13.11
N GLU A 57 -7.20 0.69 14.22
CA GLU A 57 -8.45 1.43 14.47
C GLU A 57 -8.69 2.50 13.39
N ILE A 58 -7.63 3.15 12.91
CA ILE A 58 -7.69 4.15 11.84
C ILE A 58 -8.05 3.47 10.51
N CYS A 59 -7.41 2.36 10.18
CA CYS A 59 -7.66 1.61 8.95
C CYS A 59 -9.11 1.09 8.84
N GLU A 60 -9.72 0.72 9.97
CA GLU A 60 -11.09 0.20 10.05
C GLU A 60 -12.16 1.29 10.20
N ALA A 61 -11.77 2.57 10.30
CA ALA A 61 -12.69 3.65 10.66
C ALA A 61 -13.73 3.98 9.60
N SER A 62 -13.44 3.74 8.31
CA SER A 62 -14.31 4.09 7.19
C SER A 62 -14.07 3.16 5.99
N LYS A 63 -15.15 2.79 5.30
CA LYS A 63 -15.07 2.07 4.01
C LYS A 63 -14.50 2.93 2.87
N ARG A 64 -14.44 4.25 3.04
CA ARG A 64 -13.81 5.18 2.09
C ARG A 64 -12.28 5.19 2.22
N LEU A 65 -11.74 4.67 3.34
CA LEU A 65 -10.30 4.68 3.57
C LEU A 65 -9.67 3.57 2.74
N PHE A 66 -9.00 3.98 1.64
CA PHE A 66 -8.32 3.04 0.75
C PHE A 66 -6.88 2.74 1.17
N GLY A 67 -6.30 3.59 2.03
CA GLY A 67 -4.92 3.39 2.44
C GLY A 67 -4.44 4.33 3.54
N ILE A 68 -3.30 3.97 4.10
CA ILE A 68 -2.54 4.78 5.05
C ILE A 68 -1.14 5.07 4.49
N ALA A 69 -0.55 6.19 4.90
CA ALA A 69 0.79 6.56 4.49
C ALA A 69 1.62 7.03 5.68
N LEU A 70 2.84 6.51 5.83
CA LEU A 70 3.80 7.02 6.81
C LEU A 70 4.31 8.40 6.39
N SER A 71 4.33 9.36 7.30
CA SER A 71 5.01 10.65 7.15
C SER A 71 6.19 10.72 8.13
N GLY A 72 7.35 10.23 7.68
CA GLY A 72 8.52 10.00 8.53
C GLY A 72 9.09 11.25 9.17
N GLY A 73 8.99 12.41 8.50
CA GLY A 73 9.54 13.66 9.03
C GLY A 73 8.87 14.12 10.32
N ASP A 74 7.54 14.15 10.38
CA ASP A 74 6.82 14.50 11.61
C ASP A 74 6.85 13.35 12.63
N TYR A 75 6.77 12.10 12.17
CA TYR A 75 6.91 10.93 13.02
C TYR A 75 8.22 10.89 13.81
N THR A 76 9.36 11.14 13.15
CA THR A 76 10.67 11.16 13.84
C THR A 76 10.79 12.31 14.83
N LYS A 77 10.18 13.47 14.54
CA LYS A 77 10.11 14.57 15.52
C LYS A 77 9.30 14.18 16.77
N ASP A 78 8.17 13.51 16.57
CA ASP A 78 7.33 13.02 17.69
C ASP A 78 8.07 11.97 18.55
N LEU A 79 8.94 11.15 17.93
CA LEU A 79 9.83 10.21 18.61
C LEU A 79 11.08 10.85 19.22
N HIS A 80 11.26 12.18 19.11
CA HIS A 80 12.48 12.89 19.56
C HIS A 80 13.76 12.39 18.88
N THR A 81 13.68 12.01 17.61
CA THR A 81 14.82 11.55 16.78
C THR A 81 14.84 12.25 15.42
N HIS A 82 15.68 11.79 14.51
CA HIS A 82 15.81 12.34 13.15
C HIS A 82 15.95 11.20 12.14
N ILE A 83 15.66 11.48 10.89
CA ILE A 83 15.84 10.52 9.79
C ILE A 83 17.33 10.29 9.57
N THR A 84 17.73 9.00 9.52
CA THR A 84 19.11 8.57 9.25
C THR A 84 19.21 7.91 7.86
N GLY A 85 20.42 7.75 7.34
CA GLY A 85 20.63 7.04 6.08
C GLY A 85 20.26 5.56 6.14
N THR A 86 20.18 4.97 7.33
CA THR A 86 19.80 3.56 7.54
C THR A 86 18.30 3.36 7.70
N GLY A 87 17.53 4.40 8.02
CA GLY A 87 16.09 4.32 8.27
C GLY A 87 15.67 3.47 9.46
N ILE A 88 16.62 3.14 10.37
CA ILE A 88 16.34 2.26 11.53
C ILE A 88 15.23 2.83 12.43
N GLU A 89 15.17 4.14 12.56
CA GLU A 89 14.16 4.87 13.34
C GLU A 89 12.73 4.71 12.79
N LEU A 90 12.60 4.36 11.51
CA LEU A 90 11.31 4.14 10.84
C LEU A 90 10.84 2.70 10.89
N MET A 91 11.72 1.74 11.17
CA MET A 91 11.44 0.30 11.02
C MET A 91 10.26 -0.17 11.87
N GLY A 92 10.14 0.30 13.12
CA GLY A 92 9.03 -0.05 14.01
C GLY A 92 7.68 0.43 13.45
N ALA A 93 7.60 1.68 12.98
CA ALA A 93 6.40 2.22 12.35
C ALA A 93 6.09 1.49 11.04
N ARG A 94 7.07 1.32 10.16
CA ARG A 94 6.92 0.61 8.88
C ARG A 94 6.29 -0.76 9.10
N GLN A 95 6.83 -1.56 10.02
CA GLN A 95 6.32 -2.90 10.32
C GLN A 95 4.88 -2.86 10.82
N GLN A 96 4.58 -1.99 11.78
CA GLN A 96 3.26 -1.89 12.39
C GLN A 96 2.20 -1.41 11.40
N LEU A 97 2.52 -0.44 10.55
CA LEU A 97 1.59 0.10 9.55
C LEU A 97 1.24 -0.94 8.49
N VAL A 98 2.23 -1.70 7.99
CA VAL A 98 1.96 -2.79 7.04
C VAL A 98 1.06 -3.85 7.65
N ILE A 99 1.33 -4.27 8.90
CA ILE A 99 0.49 -5.27 9.58
C ILE A 99 -0.95 -4.75 9.75
N ALA A 100 -1.13 -3.50 10.20
CA ALA A 100 -2.45 -2.90 10.37
C ALA A 100 -3.21 -2.79 9.06
N ALA A 101 -2.55 -2.32 7.99
CA ALA A 101 -3.14 -2.18 6.68
C ALA A 101 -3.58 -3.55 6.10
N ARG A 102 -2.75 -4.59 6.25
CA ARG A 102 -3.11 -5.94 5.78
C ARG A 102 -4.25 -6.54 6.59
N ALA A 103 -4.29 -6.33 7.91
CA ALA A 103 -5.40 -6.79 8.75
C ALA A 103 -6.74 -6.14 8.35
N ALA A 104 -6.72 -4.85 7.98
CA ALA A 104 -7.90 -4.10 7.54
C ALA A 104 -8.20 -4.22 6.03
N GLY A 105 -7.33 -4.84 5.23
CA GLY A 105 -7.51 -4.96 3.78
C GLY A 105 -7.32 -3.65 3.00
N VAL A 106 -6.53 -2.69 3.52
CA VAL A 106 -6.24 -1.41 2.88
C VAL A 106 -4.78 -1.32 2.40
N GLN A 107 -4.47 -0.33 1.57
CA GLN A 107 -3.12 -0.10 1.07
C GLN A 107 -2.24 0.62 2.11
N CYS A 108 -0.92 0.39 2.03
CA CYS A 108 0.08 1.03 2.87
C CYS A 108 1.19 1.66 2.03
N PHE A 109 1.44 2.95 2.23
CA PHE A 109 2.45 3.70 1.51
C PHE A 109 3.55 4.20 2.45
N ASP A 110 4.79 4.09 2.00
CA ASP A 110 5.93 4.56 2.79
C ASP A 110 6.17 6.06 2.61
N THR A 111 7.00 6.60 3.49
CA THR A 111 7.40 8.01 3.52
C THR A 111 8.31 8.39 2.36
N VAL A 112 8.58 9.69 2.22
CA VAL A 112 9.52 10.25 1.24
C VAL A 112 10.97 9.94 1.60
N TYR A 113 11.85 9.95 0.59
CA TYR A 113 13.30 9.92 0.73
C TYR A 113 13.85 11.29 0.30
N THR A 114 14.50 11.99 1.22
CA THR A 114 14.81 13.42 1.04
C THR A 114 16.18 13.70 0.43
N ASP A 115 17.13 12.76 0.49
CA ASP A 115 18.44 12.91 -0.14
C ASP A 115 18.36 12.60 -1.65
N LEU A 116 18.09 13.66 -2.44
CA LEU A 116 17.87 13.54 -3.87
C LEU A 116 19.12 13.18 -4.68
N GLU A 117 20.29 13.38 -4.11
CA GLU A 117 21.55 13.08 -4.78
C GLU A 117 22.05 11.66 -4.50
N ASN A 118 21.46 10.96 -3.54
CA ASN A 118 21.79 9.59 -3.19
C ASN A 118 20.79 8.59 -3.83
N GLU A 119 20.92 8.38 -5.15
CA GLU A 119 20.06 7.43 -5.90
C GLU A 119 20.20 5.99 -5.41
N GLU A 120 21.40 5.56 -5.03
CA GLU A 120 21.63 4.19 -4.55
C GLU A 120 20.93 3.94 -3.20
N GLY A 121 21.08 4.85 -2.24
CA GLY A 121 20.36 4.77 -0.96
C GLY A 121 18.84 4.85 -1.14
N PHE A 122 18.36 5.63 -2.10
CA PHE A 122 16.94 5.63 -2.44
C PHE A 122 16.48 4.27 -2.97
N ARG A 123 17.25 3.65 -3.86
CA ARG A 123 16.96 2.31 -4.40
C ARG A 123 16.93 1.24 -3.32
N GLU A 124 17.88 1.26 -2.40
CA GLU A 124 17.94 0.36 -1.25
C GLU A 124 16.72 0.53 -0.33
N ASP A 125 16.33 1.79 -0.04
CA ASP A 125 15.15 2.09 0.77
C ASP A 125 13.86 1.61 0.10
N VAL A 126 13.71 1.81 -1.22
CA VAL A 126 12.55 1.31 -1.99
C VAL A 126 12.51 -0.23 -2.00
N ASN A 127 13.66 -0.91 -2.19
CA ASN A 127 13.71 -2.37 -2.11
C ASN A 127 13.32 -2.86 -0.71
N THR A 128 13.81 -2.22 0.33
CA THR A 128 13.49 -2.57 1.72
C THR A 128 11.98 -2.52 1.97
N ILE A 129 11.33 -1.41 1.61
CA ILE A 129 9.89 -1.28 1.86
C ILE A 129 9.05 -2.18 0.94
N HIS A 130 9.51 -2.46 -0.26
CA HIS A 130 8.87 -3.44 -1.13
C HIS A 130 8.89 -4.84 -0.50
N LEU A 131 10.04 -5.28 0.02
CA LEU A 131 10.18 -6.56 0.74
C LEU A 131 9.36 -6.60 2.05
N MET A 132 9.15 -5.45 2.70
CA MET A 132 8.27 -5.34 3.88
C MET A 132 6.79 -5.46 3.55
N GLY A 133 6.42 -5.36 2.27
CA GLY A 133 5.04 -5.49 1.82
C GLY A 133 4.27 -4.18 1.69
N PHE A 134 4.93 -3.05 1.54
CA PHE A 134 4.27 -1.80 1.17
C PHE A 134 3.70 -1.87 -0.26
N ASP A 135 2.67 -1.06 -0.53
CA ASP A 135 2.05 -0.94 -1.86
C ASP A 135 2.70 0.15 -2.72
N GLY A 136 3.50 1.00 -2.11
CA GLY A 136 4.19 2.08 -2.81
C GLY A 136 4.94 3.00 -1.85
N LYS A 137 5.45 4.09 -2.42
CA LYS A 137 6.27 5.07 -1.71
C LYS A 137 5.89 6.48 -2.10
N SER A 138 5.80 7.39 -1.13
CA SER A 138 5.71 8.82 -1.39
C SER A 138 7.02 9.32 -2.00
N ILE A 139 6.92 10.15 -3.02
CA ILE A 139 8.07 10.76 -3.70
C ILE A 139 7.97 12.28 -3.70
N ILE A 140 9.11 12.98 -3.77
CA ILE A 140 9.19 14.44 -3.80
C ILE A 140 9.88 14.99 -5.05
N ASN A 141 10.36 14.09 -5.94
CA ASN A 141 11.02 14.49 -7.18
C ASN A 141 10.66 13.52 -8.31
N PRO A 142 10.34 13.99 -9.52
CA PRO A 142 10.03 13.13 -10.66
C PRO A 142 11.13 12.10 -11.02
N ARG A 143 12.41 12.40 -10.72
CA ARG A 143 13.52 11.46 -10.92
C ARG A 143 13.35 10.15 -10.14
N GLN A 144 12.62 10.20 -9.02
CA GLN A 144 12.35 9.03 -8.17
C GLN A 144 11.32 8.07 -8.76
N ILE A 145 10.46 8.51 -9.68
CA ILE A 145 9.39 7.71 -10.29
C ILE A 145 9.95 6.44 -10.93
N ARG A 146 10.99 6.58 -11.76
CA ARG A 146 11.59 5.46 -12.47
C ARG A 146 12.04 4.33 -11.54
N ILE A 147 12.71 4.67 -10.45
CA ILE A 147 13.23 3.70 -9.49
C ILE A 147 12.10 2.96 -8.77
N VAL A 148 11.07 3.70 -8.35
CA VAL A 148 9.89 3.07 -7.70
C VAL A 148 9.21 2.12 -8.68
N HIS A 149 8.98 2.54 -9.93
CA HIS A 149 8.36 1.67 -10.94
C HIS A 149 9.22 0.44 -11.27
N GLU A 150 10.55 0.60 -11.40
CA GLU A 150 11.46 -0.53 -11.64
C GLU A 150 11.38 -1.62 -10.55
N ILE A 151 11.13 -1.23 -9.30
CA ILE A 151 11.10 -2.15 -8.15
C ILE A 151 9.71 -2.72 -7.92
N PHE A 152 8.66 -1.90 -8.01
CA PHE A 152 7.29 -2.33 -7.74
C PHE A 152 6.60 -3.00 -8.92
N THR A 153 7.06 -2.79 -10.17
CA THR A 153 6.50 -3.48 -11.34
C THR A 153 6.92 -4.95 -11.33
N PRO A 154 5.98 -5.89 -11.36
CA PRO A 154 6.29 -7.32 -11.39
C PRO A 154 7.15 -7.69 -12.60
N LYS A 155 8.11 -8.59 -12.39
CA LYS A 155 8.96 -9.08 -13.48
C LYS A 155 8.22 -10.17 -14.27
N GLU A 156 8.54 -10.30 -15.54
CA GLU A 156 7.94 -11.30 -16.44
C GLU A 156 7.87 -12.71 -15.82
N LYS A 157 8.97 -13.15 -15.20
CA LYS A 157 9.04 -14.46 -14.52
C LYS A 157 8.04 -14.60 -13.37
N GLU A 158 7.79 -13.52 -12.64
CA GLU A 158 6.82 -13.49 -11.53
C GLU A 158 5.40 -13.56 -12.08
N ILE A 159 5.13 -12.84 -13.17
CA ILE A 159 3.83 -12.84 -13.85
C ILE A 159 3.52 -14.25 -14.39
N ILE A 160 4.45 -14.85 -15.13
CA ILE A 160 4.29 -16.20 -15.68
C ILE A 160 4.05 -17.23 -14.56
N PHE A 161 4.82 -17.14 -13.47
CA PHE A 161 4.62 -18.02 -12.32
C PHE A 161 3.27 -17.81 -11.65
N ALA A 162 2.85 -16.55 -11.47
CA ALA A 162 1.55 -16.20 -10.89
C ALA A 162 0.39 -16.75 -11.75
N GLU A 163 0.46 -16.64 -13.07
CA GLU A 163 -0.53 -17.23 -13.97
C GLU A 163 -0.63 -18.76 -13.82
N LYS A 164 0.51 -19.45 -13.80
CA LYS A 164 0.53 -20.90 -13.57
C LYS A 164 -0.13 -21.27 -12.24
N VAL A 165 0.21 -20.52 -11.17
CA VAL A 165 -0.37 -20.75 -9.83
C VAL A 165 -1.88 -20.59 -9.86
N VAL A 166 -2.41 -19.49 -10.44
CA VAL A 166 -3.86 -19.25 -10.53
C VAL A 166 -4.55 -20.37 -11.31
N ARG A 167 -4.07 -20.70 -12.52
CA ARG A 167 -4.65 -21.74 -13.39
C ARG A 167 -4.66 -23.12 -12.71
N GLU A 168 -3.55 -23.49 -12.07
CA GLU A 168 -3.44 -24.78 -11.38
C GLU A 168 -4.34 -24.84 -10.14
N ILE A 169 -4.42 -23.76 -9.33
CA ILE A 169 -5.33 -23.71 -8.18
C ILE A 169 -6.78 -23.86 -8.64
N ASP A 170 -7.22 -23.11 -9.66
CA ASP A 170 -8.59 -23.19 -10.16
C ASP A 170 -8.93 -24.59 -10.68
N SER A 171 -8.00 -25.24 -11.40
CA SER A 171 -8.15 -26.62 -11.88
C SER A 171 -8.20 -27.64 -10.74
N LYS A 172 -7.30 -27.54 -9.77
CA LYS A 172 -7.16 -28.51 -8.66
C LYS A 172 -8.25 -28.34 -7.60
N LYS A 173 -8.71 -27.11 -7.37
CA LYS A 173 -9.85 -26.85 -6.47
C LYS A 173 -11.10 -27.59 -6.90
N ALA A 174 -11.38 -27.62 -8.21
CA ALA A 174 -12.51 -28.39 -8.77
C ALA A 174 -12.39 -29.90 -8.52
N GLN A 175 -11.17 -30.43 -8.32
CA GLN A 175 -10.87 -31.84 -8.05
C GLN A 175 -10.73 -32.15 -6.54
N GLY A 176 -10.89 -31.16 -5.65
CA GLY A 176 -10.71 -31.33 -4.20
C GLY A 176 -9.25 -31.47 -3.75
N ILE A 177 -8.28 -31.09 -4.59
CA ILE A 177 -6.84 -31.19 -4.29
C ILE A 177 -6.38 -29.86 -3.70
N GLY A 178 -5.95 -29.88 -2.43
CA GLY A 178 -5.55 -28.69 -1.68
C GLY A 178 -4.06 -28.30 -1.75
N VAL A 179 -3.18 -29.27 -2.09
CA VAL A 179 -1.71 -29.06 -2.16
C VAL A 179 -1.17 -29.79 -3.38
N PHE A 180 -0.30 -29.11 -4.14
CA PHE A 180 0.31 -29.65 -5.37
C PHE A 180 1.64 -28.93 -5.67
N THR A 181 2.26 -29.22 -6.79
CA THR A 181 3.56 -28.63 -7.16
C THR A 181 3.45 -27.83 -8.47
N VAL A 182 3.98 -26.61 -8.49
CA VAL A 182 4.15 -25.78 -9.68
C VAL A 182 5.64 -25.45 -9.81
N ASP A 183 6.24 -25.77 -10.95
CA ASP A 183 7.68 -25.57 -11.23
C ASP A 183 8.59 -26.04 -10.07
N GLY A 184 8.28 -27.20 -9.46
CA GLY A 184 9.04 -27.79 -8.35
C GLY A 184 8.80 -27.16 -6.97
N LYS A 185 7.93 -26.17 -6.85
CA LYS A 185 7.55 -25.53 -5.58
C LYS A 185 6.21 -26.06 -5.09
N MET A 186 6.11 -26.37 -3.82
CA MET A 186 4.85 -26.74 -3.18
C MET A 186 3.94 -25.52 -3.11
N ILE A 187 2.72 -25.66 -3.61
CA ILE A 187 1.69 -24.62 -3.68
C ILE A 187 0.43 -25.14 -3.00
N ASP A 188 -0.22 -24.25 -2.27
CA ASP A 188 -1.56 -24.46 -1.71
C ASP A 188 -2.46 -23.25 -1.99
N ILE A 189 -3.68 -23.26 -1.47
CA ILE A 189 -4.68 -22.21 -1.69
C ILE A 189 -4.22 -20.84 -1.16
N ALA A 190 -3.30 -20.78 -0.19
CA ALA A 190 -2.80 -19.52 0.35
C ALA A 190 -1.98 -18.70 -0.66
N PHE A 191 -1.45 -19.34 -1.72
CA PHE A 191 -0.74 -18.65 -2.79
C PHE A 191 -1.67 -17.93 -3.78
N TYR A 192 -2.97 -18.23 -3.77
CA TYR A 192 -3.92 -17.74 -4.78
C TYR A 192 -4.04 -16.22 -4.81
N ASP A 193 -4.29 -15.62 -3.64
CA ASP A 193 -4.49 -14.17 -3.54
C ASP A 193 -3.20 -13.41 -3.86
N GLY A 194 -2.05 -13.93 -3.43
CA GLY A 194 -0.74 -13.38 -3.79
C GLY A 194 -0.48 -13.42 -5.30
N ALA A 195 -0.79 -14.52 -5.96
CA ALA A 195 -0.63 -14.66 -7.40
C ALA A 195 -1.59 -13.73 -8.17
N LYS A 196 -2.85 -13.63 -7.77
CA LYS A 196 -3.81 -12.67 -8.36
C LYS A 196 -3.32 -11.24 -8.21
N ARG A 197 -2.82 -10.85 -7.03
CA ARG A 197 -2.28 -9.51 -6.80
C ARG A 197 -1.12 -9.19 -7.75
N ILE A 198 -0.21 -10.13 -8.03
CA ILE A 198 0.88 -9.94 -9.00
C ILE A 198 0.31 -9.65 -10.39
N ILE A 199 -0.71 -10.40 -10.83
CA ILE A 199 -1.36 -10.22 -12.13
C ILE A 199 -2.07 -8.84 -12.20
N GLU A 200 -2.81 -8.46 -11.17
CA GLU A 200 -3.47 -7.15 -11.09
C GLU A 200 -2.47 -6.00 -11.14
N LEU A 201 -1.35 -6.12 -10.42
CA LEU A 201 -0.29 -5.12 -10.44
C LEU A 201 0.39 -5.04 -11.80
N ALA A 202 0.61 -6.16 -12.47
CA ALA A 202 1.15 -6.21 -13.83
C ALA A 202 0.21 -5.55 -14.84
N LYS A 203 -1.12 -5.77 -14.72
CA LYS A 203 -2.14 -5.09 -15.53
C LYS A 203 -2.12 -3.58 -15.29
N ALA A 204 -2.12 -3.16 -14.04
CA ALA A 204 -2.07 -1.75 -13.65
C ALA A 204 -0.79 -1.04 -14.13
N SER A 205 0.33 -1.77 -14.17
CA SER A 205 1.63 -1.28 -14.66
C SER A 205 1.78 -1.33 -16.19
N GLY A 206 0.80 -1.88 -16.92
CA GLY A 206 0.84 -1.98 -18.37
C GLY A 206 1.85 -2.99 -18.91
N VAL A 207 2.31 -3.95 -18.10
CA VAL A 207 3.30 -4.98 -18.50
C VAL A 207 2.69 -6.38 -18.62
N TYR A 208 1.38 -6.49 -18.49
CA TYR A 208 0.68 -7.77 -18.57
C TYR A 208 0.31 -8.10 -20.02
N GLU A 209 0.78 -9.24 -20.51
CA GLU A 209 0.50 -9.76 -21.86
C GLU A 209 -0.26 -11.10 -21.83
N GLY A 210 -0.71 -11.53 -20.64
CA GLY A 210 -1.40 -12.81 -20.46
C GLY A 210 -2.91 -12.77 -20.72
N GLU A 211 -3.58 -13.89 -20.42
CA GLU A 211 -5.01 -14.11 -20.72
C GLU A 211 -5.91 -14.22 -19.45
N LEU A 212 -5.40 -13.97 -18.25
CA LEU A 212 -6.17 -14.05 -16.98
C LEU A 212 -6.78 -12.73 -16.56
#